data_1bbffe0269cd3d28acadf299cbce7c29
#
_entry.id   1bbffe0269cd3d28acadf299cbce7c29
#
_cell.length_a   1.000
_cell.length_b   1.000
_cell.length_c   1.000
_cell.angle_alpha   90.00
_cell.angle_beta   90.00
_cell.angle_gamma   90.00
#
_symmetry.space_group_name_H-M   'P 1'
#
loop_
_entity.id
_entity.type
_entity.pdbx_description
1 polymer ?
#
loop_
_entity_poly.entity_id
_entity_poly.type
_entity_poly.pdbx_seq_one_letter_code
_entity_poly.pdbx_strand_id
1 'polypeptide(L)'
;NAFPGAGHADLPLAFVSVMTFILIISSVTMVLAVHSGHKGDKAGVMKWLAWTIVGGLAFLSCQAWEWHHLITGEHAVLIDGKLDIIGQTMRANPWGDLAAHADVNAALTKTPHETLVNLAHMSNHSLGHEQLAAMTDQQLISNINLDELHIRTKGPVAFGGYFYGITGFHGFHVFSGVIINIVMYIMTDKDVFKNRGHYLMIEKAGLYWHFVDLVWVFVFLCFYLI
;
A
#
# COMPACT_ATOMS: atom_id res chain seq x y z
N ASN A 1 1.79 16.07 -5.67
CA ASN A 1 1.66 14.81 -4.95
C ASN A 1 0.53 13.99 -5.56
N ALA A 2 0.88 12.99 -6.38
CA ALA A 2 -0.10 12.16 -7.09
C ALA A 2 -0.79 11.11 -6.19
N PHE A 3 -0.47 11.07 -4.89
CA PHE A 3 -1.01 10.05 -4.00
C PHE A 3 -2.29 10.50 -3.29
N PRO A 4 -3.37 9.70 -3.31
CA PRO A 4 -4.59 10.02 -2.58
C PRO A 4 -4.28 9.95 -1.08
N GLY A 5 -4.45 11.04 -0.38
CA GLY A 5 -4.18 11.13 1.06
C GLY A 5 -3.20 12.21 1.48
N ALA A 6 -2.60 12.94 0.54
CA ALA A 6 -1.71 14.08 0.88
C ALA A 6 -2.43 15.27 1.54
N GLY A 7 -3.73 15.17 1.82
CA GLY A 7 -4.53 16.26 2.42
C GLY A 7 -4.89 16.07 3.88
N HIS A 8 -4.92 14.86 4.40
CA HIS A 8 -5.41 14.65 5.79
C HIS A 8 -4.62 13.69 6.65
N ALA A 9 -3.56 13.15 6.20
CA ALA A 9 -2.64 12.50 7.11
C ALA A 9 -1.33 12.30 6.39
N ASP A 10 -0.31 12.72 7.00
CA ASP A 10 1.03 12.16 6.87
C ASP A 10 1.04 10.63 7.07
N LEU A 11 -0.13 10.03 7.39
CA LEU A 11 -0.32 8.62 7.70
C LEU A 11 0.02 7.66 6.54
N PRO A 12 -0.42 7.84 5.28
CA PRO A 12 -0.03 6.90 4.23
C PRO A 12 1.46 6.99 3.92
N LEU A 13 2.03 8.19 3.85
CA LEU A 13 3.47 8.36 3.64
C LEU A 13 4.28 7.84 4.82
N ALA A 14 3.85 8.11 6.07
CA ALA A 14 4.47 7.57 7.27
C ALA A 14 4.39 6.04 7.30
N PHE A 15 3.26 5.46 6.95
CA PHE A 15 3.06 4.01 6.90
C PHE A 15 4.00 3.34 5.90
N VAL A 16 4.06 3.84 4.66
CA VAL A 16 4.96 3.30 3.63
C VAL A 16 6.43 3.52 3.99
N SER A 17 6.75 4.63 4.66
CA SER A 17 8.09 4.85 5.22
C SER A 17 8.45 3.78 6.25
N VAL A 18 7.54 3.44 7.16
CA VAL A 18 7.75 2.35 8.14
C VAL A 18 7.96 1.00 7.43
N MET A 19 7.17 0.70 6.39
CA MET A 19 7.37 -0.51 5.58
C MET A 19 8.77 -0.55 4.95
N THR A 20 9.24 0.58 4.43
CA THR A 20 10.59 0.71 3.86
C THR A 20 11.66 0.47 4.94
N PHE A 21 11.49 1.03 6.14
CA PHE A 21 12.41 0.77 7.26
C PHE A 21 12.44 -0.70 7.68
N ILE A 22 11.31 -1.39 7.69
CA ILE A 22 11.23 -2.82 7.98
C ILE A 22 12.08 -3.62 6.97
N LEU A 23 12.00 -3.30 5.67
CA LEU A 23 12.83 -3.95 4.66
C LEU A 23 14.31 -3.63 4.83
N ILE A 24 14.68 -2.38 5.08
CA ILE A 24 16.09 -1.98 5.30
C ILE A 24 16.67 -2.74 6.50
N ILE A 25 15.95 -2.82 7.62
CA ILE A 25 16.36 -3.59 8.79
C ILE A 25 16.50 -5.09 8.44
N SER A 26 15.54 -5.63 7.69
CA SER A 26 15.58 -6.99 7.18
C SER A 26 16.81 -7.24 6.29
N SER A 27 17.18 -6.27 5.47
CA SER A 27 18.40 -6.29 4.65
C SER A 27 19.65 -6.37 5.52
N VAL A 28 19.74 -5.57 6.59
CA VAL A 28 20.84 -5.63 7.55
C VAL A 28 20.92 -6.99 8.25
N THR A 29 19.80 -7.56 8.67
CA THR A 29 19.78 -8.90 9.29
C THR A 29 20.25 -9.98 8.32
N MET A 30 19.97 -9.84 7.03
CA MET A 30 20.46 -10.76 6.01
C MET A 30 21.98 -10.67 5.84
N VAL A 31 22.56 -9.45 5.85
CA VAL A 31 24.04 -9.27 5.85
C VAL A 31 24.67 -9.96 7.05
N LEU A 32 24.08 -9.82 8.24
CA LEU A 32 24.56 -10.45 9.47
C LEU A 32 24.45 -11.99 9.39
N ALA A 33 23.42 -12.52 8.72
CA ALA A 33 23.29 -13.96 8.46
C ALA A 33 24.43 -14.46 7.56
N VAL A 34 24.72 -13.76 6.46
CA VAL A 34 25.83 -14.08 5.56
C VAL A 34 27.17 -14.02 6.30
N HIS A 35 27.39 -12.96 7.09
CA HIS A 35 28.61 -12.80 7.89
C HIS A 35 28.79 -13.94 8.90
N SER A 36 27.73 -14.35 9.59
CA SER A 36 27.75 -15.51 10.50
C SER A 36 28.04 -16.82 9.74
N GLY A 37 27.54 -16.94 8.51
CA GLY A 37 27.82 -18.06 7.62
C GLY A 37 29.30 -18.16 7.25
N HIS A 38 29.97 -17.04 6.96
CA HIS A 38 31.43 -17.03 6.70
C HIS A 38 32.25 -17.42 7.92
N LYS A 39 31.74 -17.17 9.13
CA LYS A 39 32.38 -17.61 10.38
C LYS A 39 32.08 -19.07 10.73
N GLY A 40 31.21 -19.75 10.01
CA GLY A 40 30.76 -21.09 10.31
C GLY A 40 29.86 -21.20 11.55
N ASP A 41 29.34 -20.07 12.05
CA ASP A 41 28.43 -20.01 13.20
C ASP A 41 26.98 -20.32 12.79
N LYS A 42 26.57 -21.59 12.94
CA LYS A 42 25.21 -22.06 12.67
C LYS A 42 24.15 -21.29 13.46
N ALA A 43 24.39 -21.07 14.76
CA ALA A 43 23.41 -20.41 15.62
C ALA A 43 23.19 -18.95 15.21
N GLY A 44 24.26 -18.24 14.86
CA GLY A 44 24.18 -16.89 14.31
C GLY A 44 23.44 -16.84 12.99
N VAL A 45 23.70 -17.74 12.05
CA VAL A 45 22.98 -17.83 10.77
C VAL A 45 21.49 -18.04 11.00
N MET A 46 21.11 -19.01 11.82
CA MET A 46 19.69 -19.30 12.10
C MET A 46 18.98 -18.11 12.74
N LYS A 47 19.60 -17.46 13.73
CA LYS A 47 19.04 -16.30 14.40
C LYS A 47 18.77 -15.14 13.41
N TRP A 48 19.75 -14.77 12.63
CA TRP A 48 19.61 -13.62 11.72
C TRP A 48 18.70 -13.93 10.54
N LEU A 49 18.73 -15.16 10.03
CA LEU A 49 17.84 -15.59 8.96
C LEU A 49 16.36 -15.59 9.42
N ALA A 50 16.09 -16.02 10.67
CA ALA A 50 14.75 -15.95 11.26
C ALA A 50 14.24 -14.50 11.33
N TRP A 51 15.07 -13.54 11.74
CA TRP A 51 14.71 -12.13 11.74
C TRP A 51 14.45 -11.58 10.34
N THR A 52 15.21 -12.01 9.34
CA THR A 52 14.95 -11.64 7.93
C THR A 52 13.59 -12.17 7.45
N ILE A 53 13.25 -13.40 7.78
CA ILE A 53 11.94 -14.00 7.44
C ILE A 53 10.80 -13.23 8.11
N VAL A 54 10.93 -12.89 9.41
CA VAL A 54 9.93 -12.10 10.13
C VAL A 54 9.76 -10.72 9.50
N GLY A 55 10.85 -10.05 9.14
CA GLY A 55 10.80 -8.75 8.45
C GLY A 55 10.09 -8.83 7.10
N GLY A 56 10.38 -9.86 6.29
CA GLY A 56 9.72 -10.08 5.00
C GLY A 56 8.22 -10.39 5.15
N LEU A 57 7.83 -11.20 6.14
CA LEU A 57 6.41 -11.48 6.42
C LEU A 57 5.67 -10.24 6.94
N ALA A 58 6.31 -9.44 7.79
CA ALA A 58 5.74 -8.19 8.28
C ALA A 58 5.49 -7.22 7.12
N PHE A 59 6.45 -7.07 6.19
CA PHE A 59 6.26 -6.26 4.99
C PHE A 59 5.10 -6.74 4.12
N LEU A 60 5.01 -8.05 3.84
CA LEU A 60 3.90 -8.62 3.04
C LEU A 60 2.54 -8.41 3.71
N SER A 61 2.48 -8.50 5.03
CA SER A 61 1.25 -8.24 5.79
C SER A 61 0.82 -6.78 5.68
N CYS A 62 1.76 -5.85 5.80
CA CYS A 62 1.51 -4.42 5.62
C CYS A 62 1.06 -4.10 4.18
N GLN A 63 1.70 -4.70 3.18
CA GLN A 63 1.33 -4.53 1.77
C GLN A 63 -0.08 -5.05 1.48
N ALA A 64 -0.44 -6.22 2.02
CA ALA A 64 -1.78 -6.77 1.88
C ALA A 64 -2.84 -5.89 2.55
N TRP A 65 -2.52 -5.32 3.73
CA TRP A 65 -3.40 -4.39 4.44
C TRP A 65 -3.58 -3.08 3.65
N GLU A 66 -2.52 -2.50 3.12
CA GLU A 66 -2.56 -1.30 2.28
C GLU A 66 -3.45 -1.53 1.04
N TRP A 67 -3.27 -2.63 0.34
CA TRP A 67 -4.08 -2.96 -0.82
C TRP A 67 -5.54 -3.18 -0.45
N HIS A 68 -5.82 -3.88 0.65
CA HIS A 68 -7.18 -4.06 1.13
C HIS A 68 -7.84 -2.69 1.36
N HIS A 69 -7.15 -1.78 2.04
CA HIS A 69 -7.67 -0.44 2.33
C HIS A 69 -7.88 0.41 1.07
N LEU A 70 -6.96 0.34 0.10
CA LEU A 70 -7.08 1.05 -1.18
C LEU A 70 -8.20 0.49 -2.08
N ILE A 71 -8.45 -0.81 -2.04
CA ILE A 71 -9.47 -1.46 -2.87
C ILE A 71 -10.87 -1.32 -2.27
N THR A 72 -10.99 -1.38 -0.94
CA THR A 72 -12.29 -1.31 -0.23
C THR A 72 -12.69 0.11 0.17
N GLY A 73 -11.79 1.08 0.11
CA GLY A 73 -12.08 2.47 0.43
C GLY A 73 -13.04 3.11 -0.56
N GLU A 74 -14.06 3.79 -0.06
CA GLU A 74 -14.97 4.61 -0.86
C GLU A 74 -14.36 6.00 -1.04
N HIS A 75 -14.31 6.48 -2.28
CA HIS A 75 -13.77 7.79 -2.62
C HIS A 75 -14.77 8.58 -3.48
N ALA A 76 -15.01 9.83 -3.10
CA ALA A 76 -15.77 10.76 -3.91
C ALA A 76 -14.88 11.37 -5.01
N VAL A 77 -15.30 11.26 -6.26
CA VAL A 77 -14.54 11.76 -7.42
C VAL A 77 -15.41 12.59 -8.33
N LEU A 78 -14.85 13.67 -8.85
CA LEU A 78 -15.48 14.53 -9.86
C LEU A 78 -15.21 13.96 -11.26
N ILE A 79 -16.26 13.50 -11.94
CA ILE A 79 -16.20 12.93 -13.29
C ILE A 79 -17.18 13.70 -14.20
N ASP A 80 -16.67 14.30 -15.26
CA ASP A 80 -17.46 15.01 -16.27
C ASP A 80 -18.48 16.02 -15.69
N GLY A 81 -18.07 16.72 -14.61
CA GLY A 81 -18.90 17.71 -13.93
C GLY A 81 -20.04 17.13 -13.09
N LYS A 82 -19.97 15.87 -12.71
CA LYS A 82 -20.84 15.20 -11.72
C LYS A 82 -19.98 14.53 -10.65
N LEU A 83 -20.54 14.41 -9.46
CA LEU A 83 -19.89 13.65 -8.39
C LEU A 83 -20.31 12.19 -8.49
N ASP A 84 -19.34 11.31 -8.38
CA ASP A 84 -19.55 9.87 -8.31
C ASP A 84 -18.78 9.29 -7.12
N ILE A 85 -19.33 8.22 -6.53
CA ILE A 85 -18.67 7.50 -5.44
C ILE A 85 -18.10 6.23 -6.03
N ILE A 86 -16.79 6.17 -6.02
CA ILE A 86 -16.08 5.01 -6.50
C ILE A 86 -15.78 4.13 -5.29
N GLY A 87 -16.64 3.16 -5.09
CA GLY A 87 -16.36 2.01 -4.25
C GLY A 87 -15.81 0.88 -5.11
N GLN A 88 -14.78 0.20 -4.64
CA GLN A 88 -14.34 -1.13 -5.06
C GLN A 88 -14.04 -1.39 -6.56
N THR A 89 -14.19 -0.46 -7.45
CA THR A 89 -13.89 -0.71 -8.86
C THR A 89 -12.71 0.13 -9.33
N MET A 90 -11.69 -0.55 -9.82
CA MET A 90 -10.52 0.04 -10.49
C MET A 90 -10.87 0.93 -11.70
N ARG A 91 -12.15 1.16 -11.97
CA ARG A 91 -12.63 1.88 -13.17
C ARG A 91 -12.46 3.38 -13.10
N ALA A 92 -12.39 3.95 -11.92
CA ALA A 92 -12.11 5.35 -11.77
C ALA A 92 -10.95 5.51 -10.83
N ASN A 93 -9.93 6.10 -11.36
CA ASN A 93 -8.67 6.35 -10.72
C ASN A 93 -8.84 7.56 -9.78
N PRO A 94 -8.88 7.39 -8.44
CA PRO A 94 -9.09 8.48 -7.49
C PRO A 94 -7.82 9.34 -7.31
N TRP A 95 -6.80 9.17 -8.13
CA TRP A 95 -5.48 9.78 -7.97
C TRP A 95 -5.28 11.04 -8.80
N GLY A 96 -6.36 11.80 -9.00
CA GLY A 96 -6.29 13.14 -9.55
C GLY A 96 -6.03 14.21 -8.48
N ASP A 97 -5.83 15.43 -8.92
CA ASP A 97 -5.70 16.57 -8.03
C ASP A 97 -6.99 16.82 -7.23
N LEU A 98 -6.89 17.52 -6.10
CA LEU A 98 -8.07 17.97 -5.37
C LEU A 98 -8.93 18.86 -6.28
N ALA A 99 -10.22 18.56 -6.35
CA ALA A 99 -11.17 19.34 -7.12
C ALA A 99 -11.37 20.73 -6.48
N ALA A 100 -11.46 21.76 -7.29
CA ALA A 100 -11.77 23.10 -6.79
C ALA A 100 -13.22 23.14 -6.22
N HIS A 101 -13.40 23.79 -5.07
CA HIS A 101 -14.73 23.89 -4.42
C HIS A 101 -15.81 24.46 -5.35
N ALA A 102 -15.45 25.37 -6.26
CA ALA A 102 -16.39 25.92 -7.25
C ALA A 102 -16.93 24.85 -8.20
N ASP A 103 -16.06 23.95 -8.68
CA ASP A 103 -16.41 22.87 -9.59
C ASP A 103 -17.24 21.82 -8.89
N VAL A 104 -16.91 21.53 -7.63
CA VAL A 104 -17.65 20.59 -6.78
C VAL A 104 -19.07 21.12 -6.51
N ASN A 105 -19.23 22.38 -6.14
CA ASN A 105 -20.53 23.00 -5.92
C ASN A 105 -21.40 22.99 -7.19
N ALA A 106 -20.80 23.25 -8.36
CA ALA A 106 -21.50 23.14 -9.63
C ALA A 106 -21.89 21.70 -9.99
N ALA A 107 -21.11 20.72 -9.55
CA ALA A 107 -21.37 19.31 -9.77
C ALA A 107 -22.47 18.75 -8.85
N LEU A 108 -22.56 19.21 -7.59
CA LEU A 108 -23.58 18.79 -6.63
C LEU A 108 -25.01 18.97 -7.19
N THR A 109 -25.27 20.08 -7.88
CA THR A 109 -26.59 20.34 -8.47
C THR A 109 -26.96 19.41 -9.62
N LYS A 110 -25.99 18.72 -10.20
CA LYS A 110 -26.16 17.78 -11.32
C LYS A 110 -26.05 16.32 -10.90
N THR A 111 -25.75 16.07 -9.63
CA THR A 111 -25.52 14.74 -9.08
C THR A 111 -26.84 14.05 -8.76
N PRO A 112 -27.03 12.76 -9.07
CA PRO A 112 -28.23 12.00 -8.73
C PRO A 112 -28.51 11.96 -7.23
N HIS A 113 -29.78 11.92 -6.84
CA HIS A 113 -30.22 11.88 -5.43
C HIS A 113 -29.55 10.78 -4.61
N GLU A 114 -29.48 9.58 -5.14
CA GLU A 114 -28.84 8.43 -4.48
C GLU A 114 -27.35 8.68 -4.16
N THR A 115 -26.63 9.31 -5.08
CA THR A 115 -25.24 9.70 -4.87
C THR A 115 -25.10 10.81 -3.83
N LEU A 116 -26.04 11.78 -3.80
CA LEU A 116 -26.07 12.82 -2.77
C LEU A 116 -26.31 12.24 -1.37
N VAL A 117 -27.20 11.26 -1.23
CA VAL A 117 -27.45 10.55 0.03
C VAL A 117 -26.17 9.87 0.52
N ASN A 118 -25.47 9.17 -0.36
CA ASN A 118 -24.22 8.49 -0.01
C ASN A 118 -23.10 9.50 0.35
N LEU A 119 -22.98 10.60 -0.39
CA LEU A 119 -22.02 11.67 -0.09
C LEU A 119 -22.31 12.33 1.27
N ALA A 120 -23.58 12.60 1.56
CA ALA A 120 -23.99 13.13 2.85
C ALA A 120 -23.69 12.15 4.01
N HIS A 121 -23.91 10.88 3.79
CA HIS A 121 -23.56 9.83 4.77
C HIS A 121 -22.06 9.72 4.99
N MET A 122 -21.25 9.84 3.94
CA MET A 122 -19.77 9.83 4.04
C MET A 122 -19.23 11.05 4.77
N SER A 123 -19.85 12.23 4.58
CA SER A 123 -19.43 13.48 5.23
C SER A 123 -19.95 13.63 6.65
N ASN A 124 -21.05 12.97 7.00
CA ASN A 124 -21.69 13.12 8.30
C ASN A 124 -22.29 11.79 8.78
N HIS A 125 -21.50 11.07 9.58
CA HIS A 125 -21.90 9.77 10.14
C HIS A 125 -22.96 9.86 11.25
N SER A 126 -23.37 11.07 11.65
CA SER A 126 -24.37 11.26 12.72
C SER A 126 -25.81 10.99 12.28
N LEU A 127 -26.08 11.03 10.97
CA LEU A 127 -27.42 10.81 10.39
C LEU A 127 -27.50 9.42 9.75
N GLY A 128 -28.55 8.68 10.04
CA GLY A 128 -28.79 7.37 9.44
C GLY A 128 -29.15 7.50 7.96
N HIS A 129 -28.75 6.50 7.15
CA HIS A 129 -28.99 6.47 5.70
C HIS A 129 -30.48 6.65 5.33
N GLU A 130 -31.42 6.08 6.11
CA GLU A 130 -32.86 6.24 5.90
C GLU A 130 -33.34 7.67 6.12
N GLN A 131 -32.75 8.39 7.07
CA GLN A 131 -33.09 9.79 7.34
C GLN A 131 -32.60 10.70 6.19
N LEU A 132 -31.39 10.43 5.69
CA LEU A 132 -30.82 11.14 4.56
C LEU A 132 -31.59 10.88 3.28
N ALA A 133 -32.04 9.65 3.02
CA ALA A 133 -32.82 9.29 1.87
C ALA A 133 -34.23 9.97 1.83
N ALA A 134 -34.75 10.41 2.96
CA ALA A 134 -35.99 11.14 3.06
C ALA A 134 -35.85 12.67 2.87
N MET A 135 -34.62 13.18 2.79
CA MET A 135 -34.36 14.62 2.61
C MET A 135 -34.43 15.02 1.14
N THR A 136 -34.71 16.29 0.91
CA THR A 136 -34.65 16.88 -0.44
C THR A 136 -33.20 17.12 -0.86
N ASP A 137 -32.89 17.17 -2.17
CA ASP A 137 -31.55 17.38 -2.71
C ASP A 137 -30.90 18.65 -2.14
N GLN A 138 -31.69 19.74 -1.95
CA GLN A 138 -31.15 20.97 -1.34
C GLN A 138 -30.74 20.79 0.13
N GLN A 139 -31.51 20.01 0.88
CA GLN A 139 -31.17 19.68 2.26
C GLN A 139 -29.95 18.78 2.34
N LEU A 140 -29.82 17.80 1.44
CA LEU A 140 -28.65 16.95 1.34
C LEU A 140 -27.40 17.78 1.03
N ILE A 141 -27.47 18.65 0.02
CA ILE A 141 -26.33 19.52 -0.34
C ILE A 141 -25.90 20.41 0.82
N SER A 142 -26.84 20.94 1.61
CA SER A 142 -26.52 21.78 2.77
C SER A 142 -25.88 20.99 3.94
N ASN A 143 -26.11 19.69 3.99
CA ASN A 143 -25.55 18.80 5.03
C ASN A 143 -24.21 18.16 4.62
N ILE A 144 -23.79 18.28 3.35
CA ILE A 144 -22.53 17.76 2.88
C ILE A 144 -21.39 18.70 3.31
N ASN A 145 -20.48 18.19 4.13
CA ASN A 145 -19.28 18.91 4.49
C ASN A 145 -18.16 18.60 3.46
N LEU A 146 -17.93 19.55 2.55
CA LEU A 146 -16.95 19.40 1.46
C LEU A 146 -15.50 19.32 1.97
N ASP A 147 -15.21 19.89 3.12
CA ASP A 147 -13.86 19.88 3.71
C ASP A 147 -13.47 18.48 4.21
N GLU A 148 -14.45 17.65 4.57
CA GLU A 148 -14.22 16.27 4.99
C GLU A 148 -14.12 15.29 3.81
N LEU A 149 -14.78 15.56 2.70
CA LEU A 149 -14.95 14.63 1.59
C LEU A 149 -13.75 14.56 0.63
N HIS A 150 -12.73 15.38 0.73
CA HIS A 150 -11.52 15.38 -0.12
C HIS A 150 -11.74 14.94 -1.57
N ILE A 151 -12.75 15.55 -2.22
CA ILE A 151 -13.16 15.20 -3.58
C ILE A 151 -12.00 15.45 -4.56
N ARG A 152 -11.68 14.44 -5.35
CA ARG A 152 -10.59 14.50 -6.33
C ARG A 152 -11.10 14.49 -7.76
N THR A 153 -10.33 15.01 -8.66
CA THR A 153 -10.55 14.87 -10.10
C THR A 153 -10.13 13.48 -10.56
N LYS A 154 -10.64 13.07 -11.71
CA LYS A 154 -10.24 11.81 -12.36
C LYS A 154 -8.74 11.85 -12.70
N GLY A 155 -7.96 10.94 -12.13
CA GLY A 155 -6.55 10.80 -12.42
C GLY A 155 -6.26 10.10 -13.77
N PRO A 156 -4.98 9.96 -14.14
CA PRO A 156 -4.57 9.25 -15.36
C PRO A 156 -5.05 7.81 -15.35
N VAL A 157 -5.78 7.38 -16.39
CA VAL A 157 -6.45 6.06 -16.47
C VAL A 157 -5.49 4.88 -16.26
N ALA A 158 -4.24 5.02 -16.70
CA ALA A 158 -3.25 3.96 -16.63
C ALA A 158 -2.49 3.89 -15.29
N PHE A 159 -2.57 4.91 -14.42
CA PHE A 159 -1.76 4.98 -13.20
C PHE A 159 -2.06 3.82 -12.25
N GLY A 160 -3.34 3.52 -12.00
CA GLY A 160 -3.73 2.41 -11.14
C GLY A 160 -3.21 1.06 -11.62
N GLY A 161 -3.30 0.81 -12.93
CA GLY A 161 -2.77 -0.41 -13.53
C GLY A 161 -1.26 -0.55 -13.35
N TYR A 162 -0.50 0.52 -13.55
CA TYR A 162 0.95 0.54 -13.33
C TYR A 162 1.30 0.38 -11.85
N PHE A 163 0.61 1.09 -10.98
CA PHE A 163 0.83 1.00 -9.54
C PHE A 163 0.63 -0.43 -9.02
N TYR A 164 -0.55 -1.02 -9.24
CA TYR A 164 -0.82 -2.39 -8.79
C TYR A 164 0.01 -3.43 -9.53
N GLY A 165 0.32 -3.22 -10.81
CA GLY A 165 1.19 -4.11 -11.57
C GLY A 165 2.60 -4.16 -11.00
N ILE A 166 3.23 -3.00 -10.76
CA ILE A 166 4.61 -2.91 -10.29
C ILE A 166 4.72 -3.33 -8.82
N THR A 167 3.84 -2.83 -7.94
CA THR A 167 3.85 -3.19 -6.52
C THR A 167 3.47 -4.66 -6.30
N GLY A 168 2.56 -5.22 -7.11
CA GLY A 168 2.19 -6.63 -7.05
C GLY A 168 3.31 -7.55 -7.52
N PHE A 169 3.97 -7.19 -8.59
CA PHE A 169 5.13 -7.93 -9.09
C PHE A 169 6.28 -7.88 -8.08
N HIS A 170 6.52 -6.73 -7.47
CA HIS A 170 7.46 -6.61 -6.36
C HIS A 170 7.06 -7.50 -5.17
N GLY A 171 5.81 -7.43 -4.72
CA GLY A 171 5.30 -8.27 -3.62
C GLY A 171 5.46 -9.77 -3.90
N PHE A 172 5.27 -10.22 -5.15
CA PHE A 172 5.55 -11.58 -5.56
C PHE A 172 7.04 -11.95 -5.40
N HIS A 173 7.95 -11.03 -5.72
CA HIS A 173 9.40 -11.24 -5.52
C HIS A 173 9.78 -11.29 -4.04
N VAL A 174 9.20 -10.43 -3.20
CA VAL A 174 9.39 -10.50 -1.74
C VAL A 174 8.90 -11.85 -1.22
N PHE A 175 7.71 -12.29 -1.62
CA PHE A 175 7.15 -13.58 -1.22
C PHE A 175 8.06 -14.75 -1.62
N SER A 176 8.55 -14.76 -2.86
CA SER A 176 9.51 -15.79 -3.30
C SER A 176 10.83 -15.73 -2.52
N GLY A 177 11.30 -14.53 -2.18
CA GLY A 177 12.48 -14.34 -1.34
C GLY A 177 12.30 -14.88 0.09
N VAL A 178 11.11 -14.69 0.67
CA VAL A 178 10.77 -15.29 1.97
C VAL A 178 10.80 -16.81 1.90
N ILE A 179 10.23 -17.42 0.85
CA ILE A 179 10.30 -18.88 0.65
C ILE A 179 11.75 -19.36 0.54
N ILE A 180 12.58 -18.67 -0.24
CA ILE A 180 14.01 -18.99 -0.36
C ILE A 180 14.69 -18.95 1.02
N ASN A 181 14.45 -17.91 1.80
CA ASN A 181 15.01 -17.76 3.14
C ASN A 181 14.54 -18.86 4.10
N ILE A 182 13.26 -19.28 4.02
CA ILE A 182 12.75 -20.44 4.79
C ILE A 182 13.47 -21.73 4.40
N VAL A 183 13.67 -21.97 3.10
CA VAL A 183 14.41 -23.14 2.62
C VAL A 183 15.87 -23.10 3.13
N MET A 184 16.54 -21.93 3.07
CA MET A 184 17.88 -21.77 3.62
C MET A 184 17.91 -22.01 5.13
N TYR A 185 16.90 -21.55 5.87
CA TYR A 185 16.77 -21.81 7.30
C TYR A 185 16.67 -23.31 7.60
N ILE A 186 15.82 -24.04 6.91
CA ILE A 186 15.65 -25.50 7.07
C ILE A 186 16.94 -26.24 6.70
N MET A 187 17.63 -25.82 5.64
CA MET A 187 18.91 -26.43 5.24
C MET A 187 20.02 -26.20 6.27
N THR A 188 20.02 -25.01 6.91
CA THR A 188 20.96 -24.70 8.00
C THR A 188 20.66 -25.56 9.22
N ASP A 189 19.40 -25.72 9.57
CA ASP A 189 18.98 -26.56 10.71
C ASP A 189 19.43 -28.02 10.53
N LYS A 190 19.25 -28.56 9.34
CA LYS A 190 19.64 -29.95 8.97
C LYS A 190 21.16 -30.13 8.75
N ASP A 191 22.00 -29.16 9.09
CA ASP A 191 23.45 -29.19 8.92
C ASP A 191 23.95 -29.46 7.49
N VAL A 192 23.12 -29.20 6.48
CA VAL A 192 23.47 -29.42 5.07
C VAL A 192 24.69 -28.59 4.66
N PHE A 193 24.80 -27.34 5.12
CA PHE A 193 25.91 -26.46 4.82
C PHE A 193 27.19 -26.85 5.55
N LYS A 194 27.07 -27.33 6.78
CA LYS A 194 28.21 -27.87 7.54
C LYS A 194 28.79 -29.07 6.83
N ASN A 195 27.98 -29.98 6.34
CA ASN A 195 28.42 -31.17 5.60
C ASN A 195 29.03 -30.84 4.24
N ARG A 196 28.59 -29.72 3.61
CA ARG A 196 29.19 -29.23 2.35
C ARG A 196 30.46 -28.38 2.55
N GLY A 197 30.76 -27.94 3.77
CA GLY A 197 31.89 -27.12 4.09
C GLY A 197 31.84 -25.66 3.68
N HIS A 198 30.71 -25.17 3.15
CA HIS A 198 30.54 -23.76 2.74
C HIS A 198 29.10 -23.27 2.79
N TYR A 199 28.90 -21.98 3.03
CA TYR A 199 27.63 -21.29 3.13
C TYR A 199 27.31 -20.40 1.90
N LEU A 200 27.92 -20.67 0.74
CA LEU A 200 27.75 -19.87 -0.48
C LEU A 200 26.30 -19.71 -0.96
N MET A 201 25.43 -20.66 -0.63
CA MET A 201 24.02 -20.56 -1.00
C MET A 201 23.29 -19.45 -0.21
N ILE A 202 23.69 -19.20 1.04
CA ILE A 202 23.15 -18.11 1.86
C ILE A 202 23.56 -16.76 1.28
N GLU A 203 24.80 -16.65 0.81
CA GLU A 203 25.27 -15.44 0.11
C GLU A 203 24.45 -15.14 -1.15
N LYS A 204 24.17 -16.17 -1.96
CA LYS A 204 23.31 -16.01 -3.16
C LYS A 204 21.88 -15.61 -2.80
N ALA A 205 21.32 -16.19 -1.74
CA ALA A 205 20.00 -15.80 -1.22
C ALA A 205 20.02 -14.34 -0.70
N GLY A 206 21.14 -13.93 -0.08
CA GLY A 206 21.35 -12.56 0.37
C GLY A 206 21.39 -11.56 -0.79
N LEU A 207 22.10 -11.86 -1.87
CA LEU A 207 22.12 -11.01 -3.06
C LEU A 207 20.72 -10.84 -3.68
N TYR A 208 19.95 -11.93 -3.76
CA TYR A 208 18.58 -11.87 -4.22
C TYR A 208 17.72 -10.98 -3.32
N TRP A 209 17.82 -11.13 -1.98
CA TRP A 209 17.08 -10.33 -1.02
C TRP A 209 17.40 -8.85 -1.13
N HIS A 210 18.68 -8.48 -1.21
CA HIS A 210 19.12 -7.10 -1.39
C HIS A 210 18.63 -6.49 -2.70
N PHE A 211 18.62 -7.27 -3.78
CA PHE A 211 18.04 -6.81 -5.05
C PHE A 211 16.56 -6.46 -4.91
N VAL A 212 15.80 -7.31 -4.25
CA VAL A 212 14.36 -7.08 -4.01
C VAL A 212 14.14 -5.81 -3.16
N ASP A 213 14.92 -5.62 -2.09
CA ASP A 213 14.85 -4.43 -1.25
C ASP A 213 15.19 -3.15 -2.02
N LEU A 214 16.17 -3.21 -2.91
CA LEU A 214 16.59 -2.07 -3.73
C LEU A 214 15.50 -1.67 -4.74
N VAL A 215 14.83 -2.65 -5.33
CA VAL A 215 13.66 -2.42 -6.20
C VAL A 215 12.54 -1.73 -5.43
N TRP A 216 12.28 -2.11 -4.17
CA TRP A 216 11.29 -1.43 -3.34
C TRP A 216 11.62 0.04 -3.10
N VAL A 217 12.87 0.37 -2.79
CA VAL A 217 13.30 1.77 -2.62
C VAL A 217 13.04 2.57 -3.89
N PHE A 218 13.29 1.99 -5.06
CA PHE A 218 12.98 2.63 -6.34
C PHE A 218 11.47 2.83 -6.53
N VAL A 219 10.65 1.83 -6.24
CA VAL A 219 9.18 1.92 -6.30
C VAL A 219 8.67 3.00 -5.34
N PHE A 220 9.20 3.04 -4.12
CA PHE A 220 8.86 4.06 -3.13
C PHE A 220 9.17 5.48 -3.64
N LEU A 221 10.36 5.70 -4.19
CA LEU A 221 10.74 6.99 -4.76
C LEU A 221 9.81 7.42 -5.90
N CYS A 222 9.52 6.52 -6.84
CA CYS A 222 8.76 6.85 -8.05
C CYS A 222 7.26 7.07 -7.78
N PHE A 223 6.66 6.32 -6.87
CA PHE A 223 5.20 6.36 -6.67
C PHE A 223 4.76 7.22 -5.47
N TYR A 224 5.59 7.32 -4.44
CA TYR A 224 5.19 7.97 -3.19
C TYR A 224 5.88 9.32 -2.95
N LEU A 225 7.06 9.56 -3.55
CA LEU A 225 7.81 10.81 -3.36
C LEU A 225 7.72 11.78 -4.56
N ILE A 226 7.58 11.31 -5.78
CA ILE A 226 7.41 12.13 -7.00
C ILE A 226 5.93 12.29 -7.31
#